data_d2063233d5c40884f7f58729aa63dc3b
#
_entry.id   d2063233d5c40884f7f58729aa63dc3b
#
_cell.length_a   1.000
_cell.length_b   1.000
_cell.length_c   1.000
_cell.angle_alpha   90.00
_cell.angle_beta   90.00
_cell.angle_gamma   90.00
#
_symmetry.space_group_name_H-M   'P 1'
#
loop_
_entity.id
_entity.type
_entity.pdbx_description
1 polymer ?
#
loop_
_entity_poly.entity_id
_entity_poly.type
_entity_poly.pdbx_seq_one_letter_code
_entity_poly.pdbx_strand_id
1 'polypeptide(L)'
;MLLNQYGLVVGWDCAAANVADNTFQWLIQQVDGRMIVLSDTGFHAAAGAPANLKLCQRGEWEDRMLVETVLSRLTLVCHLKKVMHRGWAYFQARLAFTMAAFNVLVQWPGFQPSASGFVPLSMAAFSL
;
A
#
# COMPACT_ATOMS: atom_id res chain seq x y z
N MET A 1 -2.94 -4.35 -0.50
CA MET A 1 -2.40 -3.08 -1.04
C MET A 1 -0.91 -3.24 -1.25
N LEU A 2 -0.38 -2.84 -2.41
CA LEU A 2 1.05 -2.79 -2.72
C LEU A 2 1.52 -1.34 -2.79
N LEU A 3 2.66 -1.06 -2.20
CA LEU A 3 3.33 0.24 -2.23
C LEU A 3 4.67 0.11 -2.94
N ASN A 4 5.07 1.15 -3.66
CA ASN A 4 6.45 1.28 -4.12
C ASN A 4 7.31 1.99 -3.06
N GLN A 5 8.60 2.09 -3.32
CA GLN A 5 9.58 2.76 -2.44
C GLN A 5 9.28 4.25 -2.17
N TYR A 6 8.47 4.89 -3.00
CA TYR A 6 8.06 6.30 -2.83
C TYR A 6 6.75 6.44 -2.04
N GLY A 7 6.19 5.34 -1.56
CA GLY A 7 4.91 5.33 -0.84
C GLY A 7 3.67 5.44 -1.73
N LEU A 8 3.81 5.31 -3.05
CA LEU A 8 2.66 5.29 -3.95
C LEU A 8 1.96 3.93 -3.90
N VAL A 9 0.64 3.94 -3.92
CA VAL A 9 -0.18 2.75 -4.09
C VAL A 9 -0.13 2.32 -5.55
N VAL A 10 0.55 1.22 -5.83
CA VAL A 10 0.74 0.67 -7.19
C VAL A 10 -0.19 -0.49 -7.50
N GLY A 11 -0.80 -1.07 -6.49
CA GLY A 11 -1.80 -2.12 -6.61
C GLY A 11 -2.62 -2.27 -5.35
N TRP A 12 -3.90 -2.55 -5.49
CA TRP A 12 -4.78 -2.79 -4.35
C TRP A 12 -5.96 -3.67 -4.75
N ASP A 13 -6.48 -4.35 -3.77
CA ASP A 13 -7.75 -5.06 -3.85
C ASP A 13 -8.38 -5.10 -2.47
N CYS A 14 -9.64 -5.49 -2.40
CA CYS A 14 -10.38 -5.60 -1.15
C CYS A 14 -11.32 -6.81 -1.16
N ALA A 15 -11.45 -7.41 -0.01
CA ALA A 15 -12.37 -8.51 0.24
C ALA A 15 -13.01 -8.37 1.63
N ALA A 16 -13.93 -9.26 1.97
CA ALA A 16 -14.47 -9.34 3.31
C ALA A 16 -13.36 -9.71 4.32
N ALA A 17 -13.52 -9.28 5.57
CA ALA A 17 -12.49 -9.42 6.60
C ALA A 17 -12.11 -10.87 6.96
N ASN A 18 -12.93 -11.84 6.55
CA ASN A 18 -12.67 -13.27 6.77
C ASN A 18 -11.86 -13.92 5.64
N VAL A 19 -11.47 -13.18 4.60
CA VAL A 19 -10.66 -13.68 3.50
C VAL A 19 -9.18 -13.58 3.87
N ALA A 20 -8.45 -14.68 3.69
CA ALA A 20 -7.03 -14.72 4.00
C ALA A 20 -6.20 -13.86 3.04
N ASP A 21 -5.11 -13.26 3.55
CA ASP A 21 -4.25 -12.35 2.79
C ASP A 21 -3.61 -13.00 1.56
N ASN A 22 -3.38 -14.32 1.59
CA ASN A 22 -2.83 -15.06 0.47
C ASN A 22 -3.75 -15.12 -0.76
N THR A 23 -5.05 -14.82 -0.61
CA THR A 23 -5.98 -14.66 -1.73
C THR A 23 -5.55 -13.52 -2.67
N PHE A 24 -4.80 -12.55 -2.15
CA PHE A 24 -4.27 -11.42 -2.93
C PHE A 24 -2.88 -11.67 -3.54
N GLN A 25 -2.41 -12.92 -3.53
CA GLN A 25 -1.11 -13.30 -4.12
C GLN A 25 -1.00 -12.90 -5.61
N TRP A 26 -2.12 -12.90 -6.34
CA TRP A 26 -2.17 -12.47 -7.72
C TRP A 26 -1.69 -11.02 -7.95
N LEU A 27 -1.88 -10.12 -6.97
CA LEU A 27 -1.33 -8.76 -7.03
C LEU A 27 0.20 -8.76 -7.11
N ILE A 28 0.86 -9.67 -6.39
CA ILE A 28 2.31 -9.83 -6.41
C ILE A 28 2.76 -10.34 -7.76
N GLN A 29 2.03 -11.32 -8.31
CA GLN A 29 2.30 -11.90 -9.62
C GLN A 29 2.16 -10.90 -10.77
N GLN A 30 1.22 -9.93 -10.68
CA GLN A 30 1.05 -8.89 -11.69
C GLN A 30 2.28 -7.99 -11.88
N VAL A 31 3.11 -7.87 -10.86
CA VAL A 31 4.33 -7.05 -10.90
C VAL A 31 5.59 -7.89 -11.05
N ASP A 32 5.44 -9.18 -11.38
CA ASP A 32 6.57 -10.07 -11.65
C ASP A 32 7.43 -9.55 -12.82
N GLY A 33 8.73 -9.70 -12.69
CA GLY A 33 9.70 -9.15 -13.64
C GLY A 33 9.89 -7.62 -13.61
N ARG A 34 9.10 -6.89 -12.81
CA ARG A 34 9.18 -5.42 -12.68
C ARG A 34 9.55 -4.95 -11.29
N MET A 35 9.10 -5.66 -10.26
CA MET A 35 9.28 -5.27 -8.86
C MET A 35 9.56 -6.51 -8.00
N ILE A 36 10.45 -6.34 -7.03
CA ILE A 36 10.54 -7.25 -5.87
C ILE A 36 9.54 -6.76 -4.84
N VAL A 37 8.66 -7.65 -4.40
CA VAL A 37 7.67 -7.37 -3.36
C VAL A 37 8.21 -7.85 -2.02
N LEU A 38 8.29 -6.93 -1.06
CA LEU A 38 8.68 -7.24 0.31
C LEU A 38 7.41 -7.50 1.14
N SER A 39 7.42 -8.55 1.91
CA SER A 39 6.34 -8.88 2.85
C SER A 39 6.91 -9.34 4.18
N ASP A 40 6.10 -9.28 5.21
CA ASP A 40 6.46 -9.86 6.49
C ASP A 40 6.38 -11.39 6.48
N THR A 41 6.85 -12.02 7.54
CA THR A 41 6.83 -13.47 7.70
C THR A 41 5.42 -14.04 7.90
N GLY A 42 4.43 -13.21 8.15
CA GLY A 42 3.03 -13.59 8.28
C GLY A 42 2.33 -13.90 6.96
N PHE A 43 2.93 -13.48 5.83
CA PHE A 43 2.36 -13.79 4.53
C PHE A 43 2.73 -15.22 4.09
N HIS A 44 1.74 -16.09 4.02
CA HIS A 44 1.88 -17.48 3.58
C HIS A 44 1.29 -17.65 2.17
N ALA A 45 2.15 -17.84 1.17
CA ALA A 45 1.71 -18.08 -0.20
C ALA A 45 0.90 -19.36 -0.32
N ALA A 46 -0.26 -19.31 -1.01
CA ALA A 46 -1.18 -20.44 -1.12
C ALA A 46 -0.71 -21.52 -2.12
N ALA A 47 -0.02 -21.12 -3.18
CA ALA A 47 0.36 -21.99 -4.32
C ALA A 47 1.85 -21.86 -4.69
N GLY A 48 2.73 -21.85 -3.69
CA GLY A 48 4.14 -21.55 -3.88
C GLY A 48 4.42 -20.03 -3.88
N ALA A 49 5.57 -19.65 -3.33
CA ALA A 49 5.95 -18.24 -3.27
C ALA A 49 6.24 -17.71 -4.69
N PRO A 50 5.65 -16.56 -5.09
CA PRO A 50 6.04 -15.89 -6.33
C PRO A 50 7.53 -15.60 -6.36
N ALA A 51 8.16 -15.70 -7.54
CA ALA A 51 9.61 -15.50 -7.68
C ALA A 51 10.07 -14.10 -7.25
N ASN A 52 9.19 -13.11 -7.37
CA ASN A 52 9.44 -11.73 -6.98
C ASN A 52 9.05 -11.41 -5.53
N LEU A 53 8.61 -12.39 -4.73
CA LEU A 53 8.30 -12.21 -3.31
C LEU A 53 9.52 -12.47 -2.44
N LYS A 54 9.92 -11.49 -1.64
CA LYS A 54 10.92 -11.61 -0.59
C LYS A 54 10.29 -11.44 0.78
N LEU A 55 10.35 -12.48 1.60
CA LEU A 55 9.96 -12.40 3.00
C LEU A 55 11.09 -11.76 3.82
N CYS A 56 10.79 -10.71 4.54
CA CYS A 56 11.75 -9.98 5.36
C CYS A 56 11.57 -10.35 6.83
N GLN A 57 12.68 -10.61 7.52
CA GLN A 57 12.69 -10.88 8.94
C GLN A 57 12.52 -9.58 9.75
N ARG A 58 12.10 -9.74 11.00
CA ARG A 58 11.89 -8.60 11.90
C ARG A 58 13.23 -7.87 12.12
N GLY A 59 13.28 -6.60 11.74
CA GLY A 59 14.46 -5.76 11.86
C GLY A 59 15.30 -5.61 10.59
N GLU A 60 15.00 -6.36 9.53
CA GLU A 60 15.72 -6.22 8.26
C GLU A 60 15.32 -5.00 7.44
N TRP A 61 14.22 -4.36 7.75
CA TRP A 61 13.73 -3.23 6.99
C TRP A 61 12.94 -2.21 7.84
N GLU A 62 13.23 -0.98 7.58
CA GLU A 62 12.49 0.15 8.15
C GLU A 62 11.18 0.44 7.38
N ASP A 63 10.93 -0.29 6.28
CA ASP A 63 9.83 -0.06 5.34
C ASP A 63 8.45 -0.38 5.94
N ARG A 64 8.40 -1.11 7.05
CA ARG A 64 7.17 -1.28 7.83
C ARG A 64 6.62 0.08 8.25
N MET A 65 7.50 1.01 8.62
CA MET A 65 7.11 2.39 8.94
C MET A 65 6.47 3.09 7.73
N LEU A 66 6.90 2.78 6.51
CA LEU A 66 6.30 3.34 5.29
C LEU A 66 4.84 2.87 5.15
N VAL A 67 4.58 1.57 5.30
CA VAL A 67 3.22 1.02 5.22
C VAL A 67 2.31 1.61 6.29
N GLU A 68 2.78 1.67 7.54
CA GLU A 68 2.03 2.24 8.66
C GLU A 68 1.77 3.74 8.44
N THR A 69 2.74 4.47 7.90
CA THR A 69 2.61 5.89 7.55
C THR A 69 1.56 6.08 6.46
N VAL A 70 1.60 5.30 5.37
CA VAL A 70 0.62 5.39 4.28
C VAL A 70 -0.78 5.05 4.79
N LEU A 71 -0.95 3.99 5.58
CA LEU A 71 -2.24 3.63 6.16
C LEU A 71 -2.77 4.74 7.09
N SER A 72 -1.91 5.36 7.88
CA SER A 72 -2.26 6.50 8.72
C SER A 72 -2.74 7.68 7.87
N ARG A 73 -2.06 7.98 6.76
CA ARG A 73 -2.46 9.07 5.84
C ARG A 73 -3.80 8.80 5.17
N LEU A 74 -3.97 7.59 4.62
CA LEU A 74 -5.26 7.18 4.05
C LEU A 74 -6.40 7.31 5.07
N THR A 75 -6.12 7.00 6.33
CA THR A 75 -7.11 7.05 7.41
C THR A 75 -7.43 8.47 7.85
N LEU A 76 -6.41 9.31 8.07
CA LEU A 76 -6.54 10.64 8.65
C LEU A 76 -6.83 11.71 7.60
N VAL A 77 -6.11 11.72 6.48
CA VAL A 77 -6.24 12.75 5.43
C VAL A 77 -7.36 12.40 4.48
N CYS A 78 -7.39 11.16 3.97
CA CYS A 78 -8.42 10.71 3.03
C CYS A 78 -9.69 10.18 3.71
N HIS A 79 -9.78 10.25 5.03
CA HIS A 79 -10.94 9.82 5.83
C HIS A 79 -11.42 8.38 5.55
N LEU A 80 -10.49 7.46 5.24
CA LEU A 80 -10.83 6.07 4.90
C LEU A 80 -11.53 5.35 6.06
N LYS A 81 -11.27 5.74 7.29
CA LYS A 81 -11.90 5.15 8.50
C LYS A 81 -13.41 5.40 8.59
N LYS A 82 -13.93 6.45 7.95
CA LYS A 82 -15.35 6.83 7.98
C LYS A 82 -16.09 6.37 6.72
N VAL A 83 -15.95 5.11 6.37
CA VAL A 83 -16.66 4.55 5.21
C VAL A 83 -18.04 4.07 5.66
N MET A 84 -19.09 4.76 5.20
CA MET A 84 -20.50 4.48 5.56
C MET A 84 -21.30 3.91 4.39
N HIS A 85 -20.64 3.40 3.36
CA HIS A 85 -21.32 2.86 2.18
C HIS A 85 -21.93 1.49 2.48
N ARG A 86 -23.23 1.33 2.16
CA ARG A 86 -23.96 0.08 2.34
C ARG A 86 -23.81 -0.89 1.16
N GLY A 87 -23.44 -0.39 -0.02
CA GLY A 87 -23.27 -1.19 -1.23
C GLY A 87 -21.79 -1.47 -1.54
N TRP A 88 -21.48 -2.70 -1.89
CA TRP A 88 -20.11 -3.12 -2.20
C TRP A 88 -19.47 -2.31 -3.33
N ALA A 89 -20.21 -2.08 -4.42
CA ALA A 89 -19.71 -1.28 -5.54
C ALA A 89 -19.35 0.15 -5.16
N TYR A 90 -20.17 0.80 -4.31
CA TYR A 90 -19.89 2.15 -3.81
C TYR A 90 -18.67 2.16 -2.88
N PHE A 91 -18.51 1.11 -2.07
CA PHE A 91 -17.31 0.96 -1.24
C PHE A 91 -16.05 0.84 -2.09
N GLN A 92 -16.05 -0.04 -3.10
CA GLN A 92 -14.92 -0.20 -4.03
C GLN A 92 -14.61 1.10 -4.78
N ALA A 93 -15.62 1.80 -5.30
CA ALA A 93 -15.44 3.09 -5.95
C ALA A 93 -14.81 4.11 -4.99
N ARG A 94 -15.26 4.17 -3.74
CA ARG A 94 -14.68 5.04 -2.71
C ARG A 94 -13.20 4.70 -2.48
N LEU A 95 -12.85 3.42 -2.37
CA LEU A 95 -11.45 3.00 -2.22
C LEU A 95 -10.62 3.44 -3.43
N ALA A 96 -11.10 3.20 -4.66
CA ALA A 96 -10.39 3.59 -5.88
C ALA A 96 -10.09 5.09 -5.91
N PHE A 97 -11.09 5.93 -5.65
CA PHE A 97 -10.90 7.39 -5.58
C PHE A 97 -9.97 7.80 -4.45
N THR A 98 -10.03 7.15 -3.30
CA THR A 98 -9.14 7.42 -2.17
C THR A 98 -7.69 7.11 -2.51
N MET A 99 -7.41 5.96 -3.14
CA MET A 99 -6.06 5.59 -3.57
C MET A 99 -5.52 6.53 -4.66
N ALA A 100 -6.36 6.90 -5.62
CA ALA A 100 -6.00 7.86 -6.67
C ALA A 100 -5.69 9.24 -6.09
N ALA A 101 -6.56 9.78 -5.23
CA ALA A 101 -6.34 11.06 -4.56
C ALA A 101 -5.07 11.05 -3.71
N PHE A 102 -4.84 9.97 -2.96
CA PHE A 102 -3.62 9.81 -2.18
C PHE A 102 -2.38 9.84 -3.07
N ASN A 103 -2.36 9.10 -4.17
CA ASN A 103 -1.24 9.12 -5.10
C ASN A 103 -0.98 10.51 -5.70
N VAL A 104 -2.04 11.26 -6.01
CA VAL A 104 -1.91 12.66 -6.46
C VAL A 104 -1.29 13.51 -5.37
N LEU A 105 -1.76 13.41 -4.13
CA LEU A 105 -1.23 14.17 -3.00
C LEU A 105 0.25 13.87 -2.72
N VAL A 106 0.66 12.59 -2.84
CA VAL A 106 2.07 12.20 -2.69
C VAL A 106 2.95 12.80 -3.79
N GLN A 107 2.43 12.92 -5.01
CA GLN A 107 3.17 13.44 -6.16
C GLN A 107 3.14 14.97 -6.25
N TRP A 108 2.17 15.62 -5.63
CA TRP A 108 1.95 17.07 -5.75
C TRP A 108 3.16 17.95 -5.40
N PRO A 109 3.86 17.71 -4.26
CA PRO A 109 5.05 18.50 -3.92
C PRO A 109 6.30 18.13 -4.75
N GLY A 110 6.16 17.20 -5.68
CA GLY A 110 7.27 16.59 -6.41
C GLY A 110 8.01 15.56 -5.56
N PHE A 111 8.50 14.50 -6.21
CA PHE A 111 9.32 13.51 -5.55
C PHE A 111 10.70 14.10 -5.23
N GLN A 112 10.97 14.34 -3.97
CA GLN A 112 12.31 14.69 -3.47
C GLN A 112 12.79 13.55 -2.58
N PRO A 113 13.39 12.50 -3.15
CA PRO A 113 13.90 11.40 -2.36
C PRO A 113 15.03 11.89 -1.45
N SER A 114 15.01 11.42 -0.21
CA SER A 114 16.12 11.60 0.74
C SER A 114 17.38 10.89 0.24
N ALA A 115 18.49 11.07 0.92
CA ALA A 115 19.74 10.35 0.62
C ALA A 115 19.59 8.82 0.69
N SER A 116 18.56 8.30 1.39
CA SER A 116 18.21 6.89 1.47
C SER A 116 17.33 6.42 0.29
N GLY A 117 16.96 7.30 -0.64
CA GLY A 117 16.09 6.97 -1.78
C GLY A 117 14.59 6.94 -1.47
N PHE A 118 14.18 7.24 -0.24
CA PHE A 118 12.78 7.30 0.18
C PHE A 118 12.25 8.74 0.17
N VAL A 119 10.97 8.89 -0.19
CA VAL A 119 10.28 10.19 -0.09
C VAL A 119 9.75 10.35 1.33
N PRO A 120 10.14 11.40 2.07
CA PRO A 120 9.60 11.65 3.39
C PRO A 120 8.12 12.07 3.28
N LEU A 121 7.22 11.22 3.76
CA LEU A 121 5.78 11.50 3.81
C LEU A 121 5.45 12.30 5.10
N SER A 122 5.84 13.57 5.16
CA SER A 122 5.52 14.44 6.30
C SER A 122 4.03 14.81 6.35
N MET A 123 3.44 14.90 7.56
CA MET A 123 2.05 15.41 7.73
C MET A 123 1.92 16.85 7.21
N ALA A 124 2.95 17.67 7.42
CA ALA A 124 2.95 19.05 6.98
C ALA A 124 2.90 19.18 5.44
N ALA A 125 3.42 18.20 4.71
CA ALA A 125 3.35 18.19 3.26
C ALA A 125 1.92 17.92 2.69
N PHE A 126 1.01 17.43 3.53
CA PHE A 126 -0.40 17.16 3.19
C PHE A 126 -1.37 18.20 3.75
N SER A 127 -0.91 19.17 4.52
CA SER A 127 -1.72 20.32 4.96
C SER A 127 -1.66 21.38 3.86
N LEU A 128 -2.75 21.51 3.14
CA LEU A 128 -3.03 22.63 2.25
C LEU A 128 -3.39 23.86 3.05
#